data_79a7c756567ff74ede5435e26dc8624b
#
_entry.id   79a7c756567ff74ede5435e26dc8624b
#
_cell.length_a   1.000
_cell.length_b   1.000
_cell.length_c   1.000
_cell.angle_alpha   90.00
_cell.angle_beta   90.00
_cell.angle_gamma   90.00
#
_symmetry.space_group_name_H-M   'P 1'
#
loop_
_entity.id
_entity.type
_entity.pdbx_description
1 polymer ?
#
loop_
_entity_poly.entity_id
_entity_poly.type
_entity_poly.pdbx_seq_one_letter_code
_entity_poly.pdbx_strand_id
1 'polypeptide(L)'
;VALSKIKKLTGVNVHRSWVSIPHVTQFDQADITELEAFRQSQKAYAEKQGAKLTPLVFIMKAVVAALKEFPHFNASLNANGDQLILKKYYN
;
A
#
# COMPACT_ATOMS: atom_id res chain seq x y z
N VAL A 1 14.06 -3.75 -30.75
CA VAL A 1 14.30 -4.71 -29.67
C VAL A 1 12.99 -5.38 -29.27
N ALA A 2 12.97 -6.71 -29.32
CA ALA A 2 11.78 -7.48 -28.94
C ALA A 2 11.56 -7.46 -27.43
N LEU A 3 10.29 -7.31 -27.01
CA LEU A 3 9.92 -7.34 -25.61
C LEU A 3 9.75 -8.78 -25.13
N SER A 4 10.15 -9.05 -23.88
CA SER A 4 9.90 -10.34 -23.24
C SER A 4 8.40 -10.54 -22.98
N LYS A 5 7.98 -11.80 -22.78
CA LYS A 5 6.59 -12.13 -22.45
C LYS A 5 6.10 -11.38 -21.21
N ILE A 6 6.94 -11.31 -20.17
CA ILE A 6 6.61 -10.60 -18.92
C ILE A 6 6.37 -9.10 -19.20
N LYS A 7 7.25 -8.47 -19.97
CA LYS A 7 7.10 -7.05 -20.31
C LYS A 7 5.84 -6.78 -21.11
N LYS A 8 5.47 -7.67 -22.03
CA LYS A 8 4.22 -7.56 -22.79
C LYS A 8 2.99 -7.65 -21.89
N LEU A 9 2.96 -8.62 -20.98
CA LEU A 9 1.86 -8.78 -20.02
C LEU A 9 1.76 -7.59 -19.07
N THR A 10 2.88 -7.13 -18.56
CA THR A 10 2.94 -5.94 -17.70
C THR A 10 2.38 -4.72 -18.43
N GLY A 11 2.80 -4.51 -19.67
CA GLY A 11 2.32 -3.39 -20.49
C GLY A 11 0.81 -3.41 -20.68
N VAL A 12 0.25 -4.55 -21.06
CA VAL A 12 -1.21 -4.70 -21.23
C VAL A 12 -1.97 -4.43 -19.94
N ASN A 13 -1.52 -5.02 -18.83
CA ASN A 13 -2.22 -4.91 -17.55
C ASN A 13 -2.12 -3.48 -16.97
N VAL A 14 -0.95 -2.88 -17.01
CA VAL A 14 -0.75 -1.51 -16.51
C VAL A 14 -1.52 -0.51 -17.35
N HIS A 15 -1.49 -0.65 -18.67
CA HIS A 15 -2.25 0.22 -19.56
C HIS A 15 -3.75 0.15 -19.29
N ARG A 16 -4.29 -1.06 -19.17
CA ARG A 16 -5.71 -1.27 -18.87
C ARG A 16 -6.09 -0.61 -17.54
N SER A 17 -5.27 -0.78 -16.49
CA SER A 17 -5.51 -0.14 -15.20
C SER A 17 -5.47 1.37 -15.30
N TRP A 18 -4.51 1.91 -16.05
CA TRP A 18 -4.34 3.35 -16.21
C TRP A 18 -5.53 4.01 -16.91
N VAL A 19 -6.08 3.38 -17.96
CA VAL A 19 -7.21 3.93 -18.70
C VAL A 19 -8.56 3.67 -18.06
N SER A 20 -8.68 2.60 -17.25
CA SER A 20 -9.95 2.19 -16.63
C SER A 20 -10.18 2.81 -15.27
N ILE A 21 -9.13 3.16 -14.53
CA ILE A 21 -9.21 3.66 -13.17
C ILE A 21 -8.81 5.13 -13.14
N PRO A 22 -9.73 6.05 -12.76
CA PRO A 22 -9.36 7.45 -12.58
C PRO A 22 -8.41 7.57 -11.37
N HIS A 23 -7.14 7.80 -11.64
CA HIS A 23 -6.14 7.93 -10.60
C HIS A 23 -6.15 9.33 -10.02
N VAL A 24 -6.17 9.43 -8.71
CA VAL A 24 -6.08 10.71 -7.98
C VAL A 24 -4.88 10.64 -7.04
N THR A 25 -4.06 11.67 -7.05
CA THR A 25 -2.91 11.79 -6.17
C THR A 25 -3.11 12.98 -5.23
N GLN A 26 -2.91 12.74 -3.94
CA GLN A 26 -2.94 13.79 -2.92
C GLN A 26 -1.62 13.76 -2.15
N PHE A 27 -1.18 14.94 -1.73
CA PHE A 27 0.07 15.12 -1.02
C PHE A 27 -0.21 15.72 0.36
N ASP A 28 0.50 15.22 1.36
CA ASP A 28 0.42 15.74 2.71
C ASP A 28 1.75 15.52 3.42
N GLN A 29 1.89 16.11 4.58
CA GLN A 29 3.08 15.96 5.42
C GLN A 29 2.66 15.65 6.85
N ALA A 30 3.46 14.82 7.51
CA ALA A 30 3.25 14.46 8.91
C ALA A 30 4.57 14.56 9.67
N ASP A 31 4.52 15.10 10.89
CA ASP A 31 5.67 15.13 11.78
C ASP A 31 5.83 13.75 12.44
N ILE A 32 6.95 13.09 12.18
CA ILE A 32 7.26 11.76 12.70
C ILE A 32 8.35 11.79 13.78
N THR A 33 8.60 12.95 14.40
CA THR A 33 9.68 13.10 15.38
C THR A 33 9.57 12.09 16.54
N GLU A 34 8.38 11.97 17.12
CA GLU A 34 8.12 11.03 18.20
C GLU A 34 8.20 9.58 17.73
N LEU A 35 7.69 9.29 16.54
CA LEU A 35 7.75 7.96 15.94
C LEU A 35 9.20 7.53 15.69
N GLU A 36 10.03 8.43 15.20
CA GLU A 36 11.45 8.16 14.95
C GLU A 36 12.20 7.90 16.25
N ALA A 37 11.92 8.68 17.30
CA ALA A 37 12.49 8.45 18.62
C ALA A 37 12.11 7.08 19.18
N PHE A 38 10.85 6.67 19.05
CA PHE A 38 10.36 5.36 19.44
C PHE A 38 11.06 4.25 18.65
N ARG A 39 11.15 4.41 17.32
CA ARG A 39 11.82 3.45 16.45
C ARG A 39 13.27 3.22 16.89
N GLN A 40 14.01 4.30 17.12
CA GLN A 40 15.40 4.21 17.56
C GLN A 40 15.52 3.50 18.92
N SER A 41 14.60 3.76 19.84
CA SER A 41 14.60 3.11 21.15
C SER A 41 14.35 1.60 21.09
N GLN A 42 13.62 1.13 20.07
CA GLN A 42 13.28 -0.29 19.88
C GLN A 42 14.22 -1.02 18.92
N LYS A 43 15.15 -0.32 18.31
CA LYS A 43 16.05 -0.89 17.28
C LYS A 43 16.86 -2.07 17.80
N ALA A 44 17.49 -1.91 18.97
CA ALA A 44 18.32 -2.96 19.56
C ALA A 44 17.49 -4.21 19.91
N TYR A 45 16.27 -4.03 20.44
CA TYR A 45 15.36 -5.14 20.72
C TYR A 45 14.96 -5.87 19.45
N ALA A 46 14.61 -5.15 18.38
CA ALA A 46 14.25 -5.74 17.11
C ALA A 46 15.41 -6.53 16.48
N GLU A 47 16.63 -6.02 16.55
CA GLU A 47 17.83 -6.71 16.06
C GLU A 47 18.07 -8.02 16.81
N LYS A 48 17.83 -8.08 18.12
CA LYS A 48 17.92 -9.31 18.92
C LYS A 48 16.91 -10.36 18.44
N GLN A 49 15.76 -9.94 17.92
CA GLN A 49 14.73 -10.82 17.38
C GLN A 49 14.96 -11.16 15.90
N GLY A 50 16.07 -10.71 15.31
CA GLY A 50 16.39 -10.95 13.91
C GLY A 50 15.59 -10.10 12.92
N ALA A 51 14.98 -9.01 13.37
CA ALA A 51 14.17 -8.11 12.55
C ALA A 51 14.83 -6.75 12.36
N LYS A 52 14.60 -6.13 11.22
CA LYS A 52 14.96 -4.73 10.98
C LYS A 52 13.73 -3.84 11.15
N LEU A 53 13.82 -2.87 12.04
CA LEU A 53 12.75 -1.94 12.31
C LEU A 53 12.97 -0.66 11.51
N THR A 54 12.27 -0.54 10.39
CA THR A 54 12.36 0.61 9.48
C THR A 54 11.10 1.47 9.56
N PRO A 55 11.16 2.76 9.16
CA PRO A 55 9.95 3.60 9.12
C PRO A 55 8.84 3.02 8.26
N LEU A 56 9.19 2.29 7.20
CA LEU A 56 8.21 1.68 6.30
C LEU A 56 7.27 0.71 7.03
N VAL A 57 7.78 -0.07 7.98
CA VAL A 57 6.94 -1.00 8.77
C VAL A 57 5.84 -0.26 9.52
N PHE A 58 6.16 0.90 10.11
CA PHE A 58 5.18 1.73 10.80
C PHE A 58 4.15 2.31 9.84
N ILE A 59 4.59 2.73 8.63
CA ILE A 59 3.69 3.22 7.59
C ILE A 59 2.73 2.11 7.15
N MET A 60 3.22 0.89 6.95
CA MET A 60 2.38 -0.26 6.58
C MET A 60 1.31 -0.54 7.64
N LYS A 61 1.68 -0.52 8.91
CA LYS A 61 0.73 -0.69 10.01
C LYS A 61 -0.30 0.43 10.07
N ALA A 62 0.12 1.66 9.86
CA ALA A 62 -0.77 2.82 9.83
C ALA A 62 -1.77 2.73 8.67
N VAL A 63 -1.30 2.31 7.49
CA VAL A 63 -2.16 2.11 6.31
C VAL A 63 -3.22 1.04 6.57
N VAL A 64 -2.85 -0.09 7.17
CA VAL A 64 -3.81 -1.15 7.50
C VAL A 64 -4.86 -0.64 8.50
N ALA A 65 -4.44 0.10 9.53
CA ALA A 65 -5.36 0.69 10.49
C ALA A 65 -6.34 1.67 9.82
N ALA A 66 -5.84 2.50 8.90
CA ALA A 66 -6.67 3.44 8.15
C ALA A 66 -7.67 2.72 7.23
N LEU A 67 -7.25 1.64 6.56
CA LEU A 67 -8.14 0.86 5.70
C LEU A 67 -9.23 0.13 6.48
N LYS A 68 -8.96 -0.26 7.71
CA LYS A 68 -9.99 -0.82 8.61
C LYS A 68 -11.02 0.23 9.02
N GLU A 69 -10.59 1.46 9.26
CA GLU A 69 -11.47 2.58 9.59
C GLU A 69 -12.29 3.04 8.38
N PHE A 70 -11.70 3.00 7.19
CA PHE A 70 -12.31 3.42 5.93
C PHE A 70 -12.31 2.28 4.91
N PRO A 71 -13.22 1.29 5.06
CA PRO A 71 -13.20 0.08 4.22
C PRO A 71 -13.37 0.33 2.73
N HIS A 72 -13.99 1.43 2.33
CA HIS A 72 -14.21 1.76 0.93
C HIS A 72 -12.89 2.01 0.18
N PHE A 73 -11.82 2.37 0.88
CA PHE A 73 -10.50 2.52 0.27
C PHE A 73 -9.82 1.18 -0.03
N ASN A 74 -10.34 0.08 0.51
CA ASN A 74 -9.87 -1.28 0.23
C ASN A 74 -10.95 -2.07 -0.48
N ALA A 75 -11.40 -1.56 -1.61
CA ALA A 75 -12.54 -2.08 -2.33
C ALA A 75 -12.33 -1.99 -3.84
N SER A 76 -13.10 -2.75 -4.58
CA SER A 76 -13.13 -2.72 -6.04
C SER A 76 -14.56 -2.75 -6.54
N LEU A 77 -14.79 -2.18 -7.70
CA LEU A 77 -16.07 -2.31 -8.39
C LEU A 77 -16.20 -3.71 -8.99
N ASN A 78 -17.42 -4.24 -9.04
CA ASN A 78 -17.70 -5.46 -9.79
C ASN A 78 -17.63 -5.18 -11.31
N ALA A 79 -17.77 -6.23 -12.13
CA ALA A 79 -17.68 -6.11 -13.59
C ALA A 79 -18.73 -5.16 -14.18
N ASN A 80 -19.91 -5.07 -13.58
CA ASN A 80 -21.00 -4.20 -14.04
C ASN A 80 -20.90 -2.77 -13.53
N GLY A 81 -20.03 -2.51 -12.56
CA GLY A 81 -19.85 -1.18 -11.98
C GLY A 81 -20.98 -0.71 -11.06
N ASP A 82 -21.86 -1.60 -10.63
CA ASP A 82 -23.03 -1.28 -9.80
C ASP A 82 -22.90 -1.74 -8.34
N GLN A 83 -21.84 -2.46 -8.00
CA GLN A 83 -21.57 -2.94 -6.65
C GLN A 83 -20.12 -2.72 -6.26
N LEU A 84 -19.92 -2.43 -4.98
CA LEU A 84 -18.60 -2.28 -4.40
C LEU A 84 -18.24 -3.54 -3.61
N ILE A 85 -17.14 -4.18 -3.99
CA ILE A 85 -16.63 -5.37 -3.32
C ILE A 85 -15.65 -4.94 -2.24
N LEU A 86 -16.05 -5.03 -0.97
CA LEU A 86 -15.18 -4.72 0.16
C LEU A 86 -14.25 -5.89 0.43
N LYS A 87 -12.96 -5.64 0.41
CA LYS A 87 -11.94 -6.66 0.67
C LYS A 87 -11.66 -6.73 2.16
N LYS A 88 -11.62 -7.95 2.71
CA LYS A 88 -11.32 -8.18 4.12
C LYS A 88 -9.89 -8.71 4.33
N TYR A 89 -9.01 -8.40 3.41
CA TYR A 89 -7.60 -8.77 3.47
C TYR A 89 -6.72 -7.55 3.13
N TYR A 90 -5.50 -7.56 3.64
CA TYR A 90 -4.55 -6.45 3.51
C TYR A 90 -3.19 -7.01 3.07
N ASN A 91 -3.05 -7.19 1.78
CA ASN A 91 -1.81 -7.71 1.17
C ASN A 91 -0.78 -6.61 0.91
#